data_0af45db48554e90d60e9cc4455b83b26
#
_entry.id   0af45db48554e90d60e9cc4455b83b26
#
_cell.length_a   1.000
_cell.length_b   1.000
_cell.length_c   1.000
_cell.angle_alpha   90.00
_cell.angle_beta   90.00
_cell.angle_gamma   90.00
#
_symmetry.space_group_name_H-M   'P 1'
#
loop_
_entity.id
_entity.type
_entity.pdbx_description
1 polymer ?
#
loop_
_entity_poly.entity_id
_entity_poly.type
_entity_poly.pdbx_seq_one_letter_code
_entity_poly.pdbx_strand_id
1 'polypeptide(L)'
;MSLRHLSPADLAAFQAYRHDPEVGRWQGWQPQSDAQALAFLNEMATGPMFAPGSWTQLGIADDLTGQLIGDLGVHISEDGLEAEFGFSLARAAQGRGLASAAVREAVQWVFERTRVQRIHAQTDSRNLACIRLLERLGATRLATLATEFRGEPCVEFRYELACRQAPSA
;
A
#
# COMPACT_ATOMS: atom_id res chain seq x y z
N MET A 1 -1.06 11.99 -10.30
CA MET A 1 -1.33 11.67 -8.90
C MET A 1 -0.14 12.04 -8.06
N SER A 2 -0.34 12.37 -6.81
CA SER A 2 0.73 12.65 -5.84
C SER A 2 0.51 11.84 -4.57
N LEU A 3 1.59 11.46 -3.91
CA LEU A 3 1.56 10.90 -2.57
C LEU A 3 1.60 12.03 -1.53
N ARG A 4 0.83 11.90 -0.47
CA ARG A 4 0.80 12.85 0.63
C ARG A 4 0.39 12.20 1.95
N HIS A 5 0.54 12.91 3.05
CA HIS A 5 -0.10 12.49 4.29
C HIS A 5 -1.62 12.42 4.11
N LEU A 6 -2.22 11.45 4.78
CA LEU A 6 -3.68 11.47 4.99
C LEU A 6 -4.04 12.62 5.94
N SER A 7 -5.26 13.08 5.87
CA SER A 7 -5.78 14.13 6.76
C SER A 7 -7.22 13.84 7.18
N PRO A 8 -7.69 14.43 8.30
CA PRO A 8 -9.09 14.33 8.71
C PRO A 8 -10.08 14.78 7.63
N ALA A 9 -9.70 15.71 6.76
CA ALA A 9 -10.53 16.19 5.65
C ALA A 9 -10.78 15.10 4.58
N ASP A 10 -9.99 14.03 4.57
CA ASP A 10 -10.15 12.92 3.64
C ASP A 10 -11.26 11.94 4.04
N LEU A 11 -11.90 12.08 5.21
CA LEU A 11 -12.82 11.11 5.78
C LEU A 11 -13.88 10.62 4.78
N ALA A 12 -14.57 11.52 4.10
CA ALA A 12 -15.62 11.15 3.17
C ALA A 12 -15.10 10.30 1.99
N ALA A 13 -13.99 10.70 1.37
CA ALA A 13 -13.36 9.97 0.28
C ALA A 13 -12.76 8.64 0.75
N PHE A 14 -12.12 8.62 1.92
CA PHE A 14 -11.56 7.43 2.55
C PHE A 14 -12.66 6.38 2.81
N GLN A 15 -13.75 6.77 3.45
CA GLN A 15 -14.88 5.88 3.74
C GLN A 15 -15.55 5.38 2.48
N ALA A 16 -15.67 6.20 1.44
CA ALA A 16 -16.32 5.82 0.20
C ALA A 16 -15.69 4.56 -0.44
N TYR A 17 -14.36 4.48 -0.52
CA TYR A 17 -13.73 3.28 -1.09
C TYR A 17 -13.47 2.17 -0.04
N ARG A 18 -13.35 2.49 1.25
CA ARG A 18 -13.20 1.49 2.32
C ARG A 18 -14.47 0.69 2.56
N HIS A 19 -15.64 1.25 2.24
CA HIS A 19 -16.93 0.53 2.28
C HIS A 19 -17.31 -0.13 0.95
N ASP A 20 -16.51 0.04 -0.10
CA ASP A 20 -16.72 -0.69 -1.37
C ASP A 20 -16.21 -2.14 -1.23
N PRO A 21 -17.11 -3.16 -1.28
CA PRO A 21 -16.70 -4.55 -1.08
C PRO A 21 -15.72 -5.05 -2.15
N GLU A 22 -15.78 -4.51 -3.38
CA GLU A 22 -14.85 -4.89 -4.44
C GLU A 22 -13.44 -4.35 -4.17
N VAL A 23 -13.31 -3.16 -3.56
CA VAL A 23 -12.03 -2.62 -3.12
C VAL A 23 -11.50 -3.40 -1.93
N GLY A 24 -12.36 -3.71 -0.96
CA GLY A 24 -12.01 -4.46 0.25
C GLY A 24 -11.75 -5.95 0.05
N ARG A 25 -12.10 -6.50 -1.11
CA ARG A 25 -12.10 -7.96 -1.36
C ARG A 25 -10.78 -8.66 -1.03
N TRP A 26 -9.66 -8.03 -1.34
CA TRP A 26 -8.31 -8.58 -1.15
C TRP A 26 -7.50 -7.88 -0.07
N GLN A 27 -8.15 -7.06 0.75
CA GLN A 27 -7.51 -6.22 1.74
C GLN A 27 -7.63 -6.81 3.15
N GLY A 28 -6.58 -6.69 3.96
CA GLY A 28 -6.58 -7.13 5.36
C GLY A 28 -7.41 -6.23 6.29
N TRP A 29 -7.70 -4.98 5.88
CA TRP A 29 -8.53 -4.08 6.66
C TRP A 29 -10.03 -4.39 6.55
N GLN A 30 -10.79 -3.91 7.50
CA GLN A 30 -12.26 -3.97 7.52
C GLN A 30 -12.83 -2.55 7.46
N PRO A 31 -14.05 -2.37 6.91
CA PRO A 31 -14.76 -1.09 7.02
C PRO A 31 -14.87 -0.65 8.48
N GLN A 32 -14.67 0.64 8.73
CA GLN A 32 -14.68 1.25 10.06
C GLN A 32 -15.83 2.24 10.18
N SER A 33 -16.26 2.53 11.42
CA SER A 33 -17.13 3.66 11.67
C SER A 33 -16.41 4.98 11.37
N ASP A 34 -17.16 6.07 11.13
CA ASP A 34 -16.57 7.39 10.89
C ASP A 34 -15.65 7.85 12.04
N ALA A 35 -16.02 7.55 13.28
CA ALA A 35 -15.20 7.88 14.43
C ALA A 35 -13.85 7.14 14.44
N GLN A 36 -13.85 5.85 14.09
CA GLN A 36 -12.62 5.05 13.98
C GLN A 36 -11.76 5.51 12.80
N ALA A 37 -12.38 5.74 11.65
CA ALA A 37 -11.68 6.24 10.46
C ALA A 37 -11.07 7.63 10.71
N LEU A 38 -11.79 8.53 11.39
CA LEU A 38 -11.28 9.85 11.75
C LEU A 38 -10.09 9.77 12.71
N ALA A 39 -10.15 8.88 13.71
CA ALA A 39 -9.03 8.64 14.62
C ALA A 39 -7.80 8.14 13.86
N PHE A 40 -7.98 7.16 12.96
CA PHE A 40 -6.91 6.65 12.08
C PHE A 40 -6.32 7.74 11.20
N LEU A 41 -7.15 8.56 10.55
CA LEU A 41 -6.68 9.66 9.69
C LEU A 41 -5.88 10.71 10.48
N ASN A 42 -6.30 11.02 11.73
CA ASN A 42 -5.54 11.91 12.62
C ASN A 42 -4.18 11.32 13.00
N GLU A 43 -4.14 10.03 13.33
CA GLU A 43 -2.89 9.33 13.63
C GLU A 43 -1.92 9.37 12.44
N MET A 44 -2.40 9.04 11.24
CA MET A 44 -1.58 9.04 10.02
C MET A 44 -1.16 10.44 9.57
N ALA A 45 -1.93 11.48 9.92
CA ALA A 45 -1.59 12.86 9.61
C ALA A 45 -0.39 13.39 10.42
N THR A 46 -0.20 12.90 11.64
CA THR A 46 0.76 13.43 12.62
C THR A 46 1.86 12.44 13.01
N GLY A 47 1.68 11.16 12.68
CA GLY A 47 2.63 10.10 12.99
C GLY A 47 3.95 10.22 12.21
N PRO A 48 5.04 9.60 12.73
CA PRO A 48 6.31 9.55 12.03
C PRO A 48 6.20 8.74 10.75
N MET A 49 6.75 9.25 9.66
CA MET A 49 6.78 8.53 8.40
C MET A 49 7.90 7.49 8.40
N PHE A 50 7.56 6.25 8.04
CA PHE A 50 8.50 5.14 7.89
C PHE A 50 9.28 4.76 9.16
N ALA A 51 8.65 4.85 10.33
CA ALA A 51 9.27 4.39 11.57
C ALA A 51 9.38 2.84 11.60
N PRO A 52 10.51 2.28 12.05
CA PRO A 52 10.67 0.84 12.21
C PRO A 52 9.58 0.23 13.12
N GLY A 53 9.12 -0.97 12.78
CA GLY A 53 8.08 -1.70 13.49
C GLY A 53 6.66 -1.14 13.31
N SER A 54 6.44 -0.21 12.36
CA SER A 54 5.14 0.44 12.20
C SER A 54 4.67 0.57 10.76
N TRP A 55 3.37 0.75 10.59
CA TRP A 55 2.74 1.13 9.34
C TRP A 55 2.70 2.64 9.17
N THR A 56 3.08 3.11 7.99
CA THR A 56 2.78 4.45 7.48
C THR A 56 1.72 4.31 6.41
N GLN A 57 0.64 5.08 6.50
CA GLN A 57 -0.38 5.12 5.44
C GLN A 57 -0.32 6.46 4.71
N LEU A 58 -0.02 6.40 3.41
CA LEU A 58 0.04 7.56 2.53
C LEU A 58 -1.25 7.68 1.72
N GLY A 59 -1.76 8.88 1.56
CA GLY A 59 -2.86 9.15 0.63
C GLY A 59 -2.35 9.24 -0.81
N ILE A 60 -3.09 8.62 -1.72
CA ILE A 60 -2.94 8.80 -3.16
C ILE A 60 -3.96 9.86 -3.58
N ALA A 61 -3.51 11.03 -4.02
CA ALA A 61 -4.37 12.14 -4.40
C ALA A 61 -4.38 12.36 -5.92
N ASP A 62 -5.50 12.82 -6.43
CA ASP A 62 -5.62 13.29 -7.82
C ASP A 62 -4.95 14.66 -7.94
N ASP A 63 -4.05 14.85 -8.90
CA ASP A 63 -3.28 16.10 -9.06
C ASP A 63 -4.12 17.32 -9.43
N LEU A 64 -5.26 17.11 -10.09
CA LEU A 64 -6.09 18.21 -10.55
C LEU A 64 -7.01 18.72 -9.43
N THR A 65 -7.52 17.82 -8.61
CA THR A 65 -8.52 18.16 -7.60
C THR A 65 -7.98 18.13 -6.18
N GLY A 66 -6.82 17.49 -5.94
CA GLY A 66 -6.29 17.21 -4.60
C GLY A 66 -7.09 16.15 -3.82
N GLN A 67 -8.16 15.63 -4.41
CA GLN A 67 -9.04 14.66 -3.75
C GLN A 67 -8.33 13.32 -3.53
N LEU A 68 -8.55 12.72 -2.38
CA LEU A 68 -8.09 11.36 -2.10
C LEU A 68 -8.80 10.36 -3.03
N ILE A 69 -8.01 9.54 -3.74
CA ILE A 69 -8.46 8.50 -4.66
C ILE A 69 -8.02 7.09 -4.25
N GLY A 70 -7.29 6.99 -3.16
CA GLY A 70 -6.80 5.73 -2.61
C GLY A 70 -5.74 5.94 -1.55
N ASP A 71 -5.18 4.86 -1.08
CA ASP A 71 -4.08 4.89 -0.11
C ASP A 71 -3.03 3.80 -0.38
N LEU A 72 -1.85 4.00 0.18
CA LEU A 72 -0.73 3.08 0.12
C LEU A 72 -0.11 2.94 1.50
N GLY A 73 -0.12 1.71 2.03
CA GLY A 73 0.53 1.36 3.28
C GLY A 73 1.96 0.89 3.05
N VAL A 74 2.85 1.32 3.93
CA VAL A 74 4.24 0.86 4.01
C VAL A 74 4.50 0.42 5.44
N HIS A 75 4.80 -0.83 5.65
CA HIS A 75 5.30 -1.35 6.92
C HIS A 75 6.82 -1.47 6.85
N ILE A 76 7.51 -0.94 7.83
CA ILE A 76 8.96 -1.12 8.00
C ILE A 76 9.18 -2.18 9.08
N SER A 77 10.04 -3.16 8.80
CA SER A 77 10.43 -4.17 9.79
C SER A 77 11.09 -3.54 11.03
N GLU A 78 11.06 -4.22 12.17
CA GLU A 78 11.63 -3.71 13.43
C GLU A 78 13.12 -3.36 13.32
N ASP A 79 13.89 -4.16 12.54
CA ASP A 79 15.30 -3.89 12.27
C ASP A 79 15.54 -2.77 11.23
N GLY A 80 14.48 -2.30 10.57
CA GLY A 80 14.51 -1.24 9.57
C GLY A 80 15.10 -1.64 8.22
N LEU A 81 15.25 -2.95 7.93
CA LEU A 81 15.95 -3.44 6.74
C LEU A 81 15.00 -3.90 5.64
N GLU A 82 13.76 -4.25 5.97
CA GLU A 82 12.74 -4.67 5.00
C GLU A 82 11.50 -3.78 5.08
N ALA A 83 10.80 -3.66 3.97
CA ALA A 83 9.50 -3.01 3.91
C ALA A 83 8.48 -3.89 3.19
N GLU A 84 7.23 -3.80 3.63
CA GLU A 84 6.08 -4.43 2.97
C GLU A 84 5.12 -3.35 2.48
N PHE A 85 4.58 -3.54 1.28
CA PHE A 85 3.65 -2.62 0.65
C PHE A 85 2.27 -3.23 0.48
N GLY A 86 1.25 -2.42 0.79
CA GLY A 86 -0.15 -2.67 0.43
C GLY A 86 -0.79 -1.40 -0.11
N PHE A 87 -1.76 -1.50 -1.01
CA PHE A 87 -2.43 -0.33 -1.59
C PHE A 87 -3.89 -0.61 -1.92
N SER A 88 -4.68 0.45 -1.90
CA SER A 88 -6.08 0.45 -2.33
C SER A 88 -6.34 1.66 -3.22
N LEU A 89 -7.16 1.48 -4.25
CA LEU A 89 -7.67 2.57 -5.08
C LEU A 89 -9.19 2.51 -5.18
N ALA A 90 -9.83 3.65 -5.10
CA ALA A 90 -11.23 3.80 -5.46
C ALA A 90 -11.47 3.26 -6.89
N ARG A 91 -12.60 2.59 -7.12
CA ARG A 91 -12.89 1.93 -8.43
C ARG A 91 -12.76 2.88 -9.61
N ALA A 92 -13.23 4.11 -9.47
CA ALA A 92 -13.11 5.14 -10.53
C ALA A 92 -11.67 5.54 -10.87
N ALA A 93 -10.71 5.27 -9.98
CA ALA A 93 -9.30 5.55 -10.19
C ALA A 93 -8.50 4.36 -10.74
N GLN A 94 -9.10 3.17 -10.78
CA GLN A 94 -8.45 1.96 -11.26
C GLN A 94 -8.28 1.95 -12.79
N GLY A 95 -7.38 1.09 -13.29
CA GLY A 95 -7.15 0.92 -14.74
C GLY A 95 -6.37 2.04 -15.42
N ARG A 96 -5.97 3.10 -14.69
CA ARG A 96 -5.32 4.31 -15.21
C ARG A 96 -3.80 4.35 -14.92
N GLY A 97 -3.22 3.29 -14.39
CA GLY A 97 -1.79 3.23 -14.03
C GLY A 97 -1.43 3.98 -12.74
N LEU A 98 -2.39 4.57 -12.04
CA LEU A 98 -2.14 5.41 -10.85
C LEU A 98 -1.52 4.62 -9.69
N ALA A 99 -1.96 3.39 -9.44
CA ALA A 99 -1.35 2.54 -8.41
C ALA A 99 0.13 2.25 -8.73
N SER A 100 0.47 1.95 -9.99
CA SER A 100 1.87 1.72 -10.37
C SER A 100 2.74 2.96 -10.20
N ALA A 101 2.20 4.15 -10.48
CA ALA A 101 2.90 5.41 -10.25
C ALA A 101 3.10 5.67 -8.75
N ALA A 102 2.05 5.47 -7.94
CA ALA A 102 2.12 5.62 -6.48
C ALA A 102 3.16 4.67 -5.85
N VAL A 103 3.16 3.40 -6.25
CA VAL A 103 4.13 2.42 -5.75
C VAL A 103 5.57 2.80 -6.11
N ARG A 104 5.84 3.25 -7.35
CA ARG A 104 7.20 3.71 -7.74
C ARG A 104 7.67 4.89 -6.89
N GLU A 105 6.82 5.87 -6.69
CA GLU A 105 7.13 7.06 -5.86
C GLU A 105 7.38 6.65 -4.41
N ALA A 106 6.54 5.77 -3.85
CA ALA A 106 6.71 5.28 -2.48
C ALA A 106 8.01 4.46 -2.32
N VAL A 107 8.38 3.62 -3.29
CA VAL A 107 9.67 2.89 -3.32
C VAL A 107 10.83 3.87 -3.26
N GLN A 108 10.79 4.92 -4.05
CA GLN A 108 11.83 5.96 -4.05
C GLN A 108 11.90 6.63 -2.68
N TRP A 109 10.78 7.06 -2.11
CA TRP A 109 10.75 7.69 -0.78
C TRP A 109 11.30 6.80 0.33
N VAL A 110 10.96 5.50 0.32
CA VAL A 110 11.49 4.54 1.29
C VAL A 110 13.00 4.44 1.18
N PHE A 111 13.56 4.26 -0.02
CA PHE A 111 15.01 4.18 -0.18
C PHE A 111 15.75 5.49 0.12
N GLU A 112 15.17 6.64 -0.14
CA GLU A 112 15.78 7.94 0.16
C GLU A 112 15.80 8.26 1.66
N ARG A 113 14.75 7.84 2.40
CA ARG A 113 14.50 8.30 3.77
C ARG A 113 14.77 7.24 4.84
N THR A 114 15.06 6.00 4.45
CA THR A 114 15.29 4.88 5.36
C THR A 114 16.53 4.09 4.96
N ARG A 115 16.88 3.12 5.78
CA ARG A 115 17.94 2.14 5.46
C ARG A 115 17.40 0.81 4.94
N VAL A 116 16.14 0.74 4.55
CA VAL A 116 15.52 -0.43 3.95
C VAL A 116 16.35 -0.91 2.76
N GLN A 117 16.57 -2.20 2.68
CA GLN A 117 17.34 -2.85 1.62
C GLN A 117 16.44 -3.62 0.64
N ARG A 118 15.31 -4.15 1.12
CA ARG A 118 14.38 -4.95 0.32
C ARG A 118 12.95 -4.50 0.55
N ILE A 119 12.18 -4.49 -0.51
CA ILE A 119 10.76 -4.15 -0.48
C ILE A 119 9.97 -5.31 -1.03
N HIS A 120 9.00 -5.77 -0.27
CA HIS A 120 8.14 -6.90 -0.59
C HIS A 120 6.68 -6.47 -0.76
N ALA A 121 5.92 -7.30 -1.47
CA ALA A 121 4.47 -7.23 -1.52
C ALA A 121 3.89 -8.65 -1.53
N GLN A 122 2.71 -8.82 -0.93
CA GLN A 122 1.99 -10.08 -0.96
C GLN A 122 0.62 -9.88 -1.62
N THR A 123 0.15 -10.91 -2.30
CA THR A 123 -1.18 -10.86 -2.92
C THR A 123 -1.75 -12.26 -3.08
N ASP A 124 -3.07 -12.38 -2.92
CA ASP A 124 -3.80 -13.60 -3.24
C ASP A 124 -3.60 -13.97 -4.71
N SER A 125 -3.39 -15.25 -5.01
CA SER A 125 -3.17 -15.78 -6.36
C SER A 125 -4.35 -15.54 -7.31
N ARG A 126 -5.54 -15.25 -6.79
CA ARG A 126 -6.75 -14.89 -7.53
C ARG A 126 -6.83 -13.39 -7.85
N ASN A 127 -6.02 -12.55 -7.20
CA ASN A 127 -5.97 -11.11 -7.43
C ASN A 127 -5.13 -10.77 -8.68
N LEU A 128 -5.65 -11.11 -9.85
CA LEU A 128 -4.93 -10.94 -11.12
C LEU A 128 -4.59 -9.47 -11.41
N ALA A 129 -5.34 -8.52 -10.87
CA ALA A 129 -5.06 -7.10 -11.07
C ALA A 129 -3.78 -6.68 -10.34
N CYS A 130 -3.61 -7.11 -9.08
CA CYS A 130 -2.42 -6.86 -8.30
C CYS A 130 -1.19 -7.60 -8.89
N ILE A 131 -1.34 -8.87 -9.25
CA ILE A 131 -0.28 -9.66 -9.89
C ILE A 131 0.26 -8.93 -11.13
N ARG A 132 -0.62 -8.54 -12.06
CA ARG A 132 -0.21 -7.80 -13.27
C ARG A 132 0.44 -6.46 -12.97
N LEU A 133 0.03 -5.80 -11.88
CA LEU A 133 0.67 -4.56 -11.45
C LEU A 133 2.10 -4.82 -10.97
N LEU A 134 2.30 -5.79 -10.08
CA LEU A 134 3.62 -6.15 -9.55
C LEU A 134 4.58 -6.59 -10.68
N GLU A 135 4.12 -7.43 -11.59
CA GLU A 135 4.90 -7.87 -12.75
C GLU A 135 5.30 -6.71 -13.67
N ARG A 136 4.39 -5.76 -13.94
CA ARG A 136 4.72 -4.53 -14.71
C ARG A 136 5.71 -3.61 -13.98
N LEU A 137 5.78 -3.68 -12.67
CA LEU A 137 6.79 -2.97 -11.88
C LEU A 137 8.14 -3.69 -11.89
N GLY A 138 8.24 -4.88 -12.49
CA GLY A 138 9.45 -5.68 -12.51
C GLY A 138 9.66 -6.51 -11.24
N ALA A 139 8.62 -6.68 -10.42
CA ALA A 139 8.71 -7.47 -9.21
C ALA A 139 8.98 -8.94 -9.52
N THR A 140 9.83 -9.57 -8.72
CA THR A 140 10.17 -10.99 -8.82
C THR A 140 9.38 -11.80 -7.80
N ARG A 141 8.66 -12.82 -8.26
CA ARG A 141 7.95 -13.73 -7.35
C ARG A 141 8.97 -14.63 -6.64
N LEU A 142 9.03 -14.53 -5.31
CA LEU A 142 9.94 -15.28 -4.46
C LEU A 142 9.33 -16.57 -3.92
N ALA A 143 8.04 -16.55 -3.61
CA ALA A 143 7.38 -17.68 -2.95
C ALA A 143 5.90 -17.80 -3.34
N THR A 144 5.41 -19.03 -3.18
CA THR A 144 3.98 -19.37 -3.21
C THR A 144 3.65 -19.97 -1.85
N LEU A 145 2.72 -19.36 -1.12
CA LEU A 145 2.41 -19.68 0.27
C LEU A 145 0.97 -20.18 0.37
N ALA A 146 0.78 -21.37 0.96
CA ALA A 146 -0.53 -21.79 1.40
C ALA A 146 -0.81 -21.10 2.75
N THR A 147 -1.90 -20.37 2.84
CA THR A 147 -2.27 -19.56 4.00
C THR A 147 -3.79 -19.51 4.17
N GLU A 148 -4.26 -18.67 5.05
CA GLU A 148 -5.67 -18.43 5.30
C GLU A 148 -5.95 -16.93 5.22
N PHE A 149 -7.01 -16.55 4.53
CA PHE A 149 -7.50 -15.20 4.47
C PHE A 149 -8.98 -15.17 4.84
N ARG A 150 -9.33 -14.43 5.90
CA ARG A 150 -10.69 -14.30 6.44
C ARG A 150 -11.36 -15.65 6.77
N GLY A 151 -10.60 -16.61 7.30
CA GLY A 151 -11.11 -17.92 7.67
C GLY A 151 -11.19 -18.91 6.50
N GLU A 152 -10.75 -18.54 5.30
CA GLU A 152 -10.75 -19.42 4.13
C GLU A 152 -9.33 -19.74 3.68
N PRO A 153 -9.03 -21.03 3.39
CA PRO A 153 -7.74 -21.40 2.81
C PRO A 153 -7.52 -20.66 1.49
N CYS A 154 -6.32 -20.10 1.32
CA CYS A 154 -5.94 -19.43 0.10
C CYS A 154 -4.47 -19.68 -0.26
N VAL A 155 -4.08 -19.23 -1.44
CA VAL A 155 -2.70 -19.24 -1.91
C VAL A 155 -2.29 -17.79 -2.15
N GLU A 156 -1.19 -17.37 -1.53
CA GLU A 156 -0.60 -16.06 -1.75
C GLU A 156 0.73 -16.16 -2.47
N PHE A 157 1.00 -15.16 -3.29
CA PHE A 157 2.30 -14.94 -3.91
C PHE A 157 3.03 -13.82 -3.17
N ARG A 158 4.27 -14.11 -2.77
CA ARG A 158 5.19 -13.10 -2.24
C ARG A 158 6.12 -12.65 -3.35
N TYR A 159 6.19 -11.34 -3.54
CA TYR A 159 7.06 -10.69 -4.52
C TYR A 159 8.13 -9.86 -3.82
N GLU A 160 9.35 -9.85 -4.36
CA GLU A 160 10.31 -8.78 -4.14
C GLU A 160 10.02 -7.69 -5.17
N LEU A 161 9.58 -6.53 -4.69
CA LEU A 161 9.19 -5.39 -5.52
C LEU A 161 10.40 -4.56 -5.92
N ALA A 162 11.33 -4.37 -4.99
CA ALA A 162 12.58 -3.66 -5.23
C ALA A 162 13.65 -4.10 -4.21
N CYS A 163 14.91 -3.98 -4.62
CA CYS A 163 16.06 -4.23 -3.79
C CYS A 163 17.07 -3.09 -4.02
N ARG A 164 17.67 -2.60 -2.92
CA ARG A 164 18.75 -1.60 -3.01
C ARG A 164 19.97 -2.29 -3.61
N GLN A 165 20.42 -1.83 -4.74
CA GLN A 165 21.67 -2.32 -5.32
C GLN A 165 22.84 -1.92 -4.43
N ALA A 166 23.76 -2.86 -4.18
CA ALA A 166 25.01 -2.51 -3.54
C ALA A 166 25.76 -1.48 -4.42
N PRO A 167 26.41 -0.47 -3.83
CA PRO A 167 27.24 0.44 -4.61
C PRO A 167 28.25 -0.40 -5.40
N SER A 168 28.29 -0.16 -6.72
CA SER A 168 29.29 -0.79 -7.58
C SER A 168 30.67 -0.44 -7.05
N ALA A 169 31.45 -1.46 -6.71
CA ALA A 169 32.83 -1.32 -6.22
C ALA A 169 33.74 -0.75 -7.31
#